data_20fa3df97c05b13efdde5ca728db2d5a
#
_entry.id   20fa3df97c05b13efdde5ca728db2d5a
#
_cell.length_a   1.000
_cell.length_b   1.000
_cell.length_c   1.000
_cell.angle_alpha   90.00
_cell.angle_beta   90.00
_cell.angle_gamma   90.00
#
_symmetry.space_group_name_H-M   'P 1'
#
loop_
_entity.id
_entity.type
_entity.pdbx_description
1 polymer ?
#
loop_
_entity_poly.entity_id
_entity_poly.type
_entity_poly.pdbx_seq_one_letter_code
_entity_poly.pdbx_strand_id
1 'polypeptide(L)'
;MESKEQLKWQSEIALYEATHIYRIFILAFLLGFASKLVYRSAPYTMLEYAIGHLLILTLSILIFSIPLMLGIFSEQLYAIFSLLFSGLYSIILNYKMAENELIKWKNWGKAMLAYAIGSTLFSGILGFLFGVYSGFTHKI
;
A
#
# COMPACT_ATOMS: atom_id res chain seq x y z
N MET A 1 13.09 -22.66 -27.07
CA MET A 1 12.06 -21.73 -27.57
C MET A 1 11.11 -21.42 -26.43
N GLU A 2 11.13 -20.18 -25.94
CA GLU A 2 10.19 -19.77 -24.89
C GLU A 2 8.77 -19.72 -25.46
N SER A 3 7.82 -20.27 -24.73
CA SER A 3 6.41 -20.22 -25.13
C SER A 3 5.89 -18.76 -25.08
N LYS A 4 4.90 -18.43 -25.90
CA LYS A 4 4.25 -17.11 -25.87
C LYS A 4 3.71 -16.76 -24.47
N GLU A 5 3.33 -17.77 -23.71
CA GLU A 5 2.86 -17.61 -22.32
C GLU A 5 4.00 -17.20 -21.38
N GLN A 6 5.18 -17.79 -21.53
CA GLN A 6 6.35 -17.41 -20.72
C GLN A 6 6.78 -15.97 -20.97
N LEU A 7 6.82 -15.55 -22.23
CA LEU A 7 7.12 -14.17 -22.59
C LEU A 7 6.09 -13.18 -22.04
N LYS A 8 4.82 -13.57 -22.04
CA LYS A 8 3.75 -12.76 -21.43
C LYS A 8 3.94 -12.61 -19.93
N TRP A 9 4.18 -13.71 -19.22
CA TRP A 9 4.45 -13.69 -17.79
C TRP A 9 5.67 -12.82 -17.43
N GLN A 10 6.74 -12.94 -18.20
CA GLN A 10 7.93 -12.12 -18.00
C GLN A 10 7.66 -10.63 -18.19
N SER A 11 6.85 -10.26 -19.19
CA SER A 11 6.48 -8.86 -19.42
C SER A 11 5.58 -8.30 -18.32
N GLU A 12 4.67 -9.10 -17.79
CA GLU A 12 3.79 -8.70 -16.68
C GLU A 12 4.60 -8.51 -15.38
N ILE A 13 5.52 -9.42 -15.09
CA ILE A 13 6.42 -9.29 -13.92
C ILE A 13 7.31 -8.06 -14.07
N ALA A 14 7.90 -7.83 -15.23
CA ALA A 14 8.73 -6.66 -15.49
C ALA A 14 7.95 -5.35 -15.32
N LEU A 15 6.70 -5.30 -15.79
CA LEU A 15 5.83 -4.15 -15.59
C LEU A 15 5.50 -3.96 -14.11
N TYR A 16 5.21 -5.03 -13.40
CA TYR A 16 4.93 -5.01 -11.97
C TYR A 16 6.11 -4.45 -11.18
N GLU A 17 7.31 -4.91 -11.47
CA GLU A 17 8.54 -4.42 -10.84
C GLU A 17 8.83 -2.95 -11.20
N ALA A 18 8.70 -2.58 -12.48
CA ALA A 18 8.93 -1.22 -12.94
C ALA A 18 7.97 -0.20 -12.32
N THR A 19 6.75 -0.61 -11.99
CA THR A 19 5.73 0.25 -11.37
C THR A 19 5.73 0.22 -9.85
N HIS A 20 6.66 -0.51 -9.22
CA HIS A 20 6.67 -0.70 -7.76
C HIS A 20 6.74 0.62 -6.98
N ILE A 21 7.62 1.54 -7.39
CA ILE A 21 7.75 2.87 -6.76
C ILE A 21 6.46 3.67 -6.90
N TYR A 22 5.87 3.67 -8.10
CA TYR A 22 4.59 4.36 -8.34
C TYR A 22 3.45 3.79 -7.51
N ARG A 23 3.41 2.48 -7.30
CA ARG A 23 2.40 1.83 -6.45
C ARG A 23 2.51 2.27 -5.01
N ILE A 24 3.72 2.42 -4.48
CA ILE A 24 3.94 2.93 -3.12
C ILE A 24 3.39 4.35 -2.97
N PHE A 25 3.67 5.24 -3.91
CA PHE A 25 3.16 6.60 -3.91
C PHE A 25 1.63 6.65 -4.01
N ILE A 26 1.06 5.84 -4.91
CA ILE A 26 -0.40 5.76 -5.07
C ILE A 26 -1.06 5.22 -3.81
N LEU A 27 -0.51 4.18 -3.21
CA LEU A 27 -1.03 3.64 -1.95
C LEU A 27 -0.95 4.66 -0.81
N ALA A 28 0.17 5.34 -0.66
CA ALA A 28 0.34 6.39 0.35
C ALA A 28 -0.67 7.54 0.15
N PHE A 29 -0.88 7.96 -1.09
CA PHE A 29 -1.86 8.99 -1.44
C PHE A 29 -3.28 8.55 -1.11
N LEU A 30 -3.67 7.34 -1.46
CA LEU A 30 -5.00 6.79 -1.18
C LEU A 30 -5.24 6.57 0.32
N LEU A 31 -4.23 6.14 1.05
CA LEU A 31 -4.30 6.05 2.52
C LEU A 31 -4.44 7.44 3.14
N GLY A 32 -3.73 8.42 2.63
CA GLY A 32 -3.86 9.83 3.04
C GLY A 32 -5.25 10.40 2.77
N PHE A 33 -5.79 10.12 1.59
CA PHE A 33 -7.15 10.52 1.22
C PHE A 33 -8.21 9.85 2.12
N ALA A 34 -8.11 8.55 2.33
CA ALA A 34 -9.01 7.82 3.21
C ALA A 34 -8.94 8.31 4.66
N SER A 35 -7.73 8.59 5.14
CA SER A 35 -7.52 9.15 6.48
C SER A 35 -8.18 10.53 6.63
N LYS A 36 -8.01 11.40 5.66
CA LYS A 36 -8.68 12.71 5.67
C LYS A 36 -10.20 12.61 5.57
N LEU A 37 -10.68 11.66 4.80
CA LEU A 37 -12.12 11.40 4.67
C LEU A 37 -12.74 10.96 6.00
N VAL A 38 -12.06 10.09 6.73
CA VAL A 38 -12.52 9.57 8.03
C VAL A 38 -12.32 10.59 9.16
N TYR A 39 -11.18 11.30 9.14
CA TYR A 39 -10.81 12.30 10.16
C TYR A 39 -11.02 13.73 9.66
N ARG A 40 -12.21 14.04 9.18
CA ARG A 40 -12.53 15.38 8.61
C ARG A 40 -12.29 16.54 9.56
N SER A 41 -12.53 16.32 10.84
CA SER A 41 -12.38 17.36 11.88
C SER A 41 -10.94 17.52 12.39
N ALA A 42 -10.05 16.61 12.06
CA ALA A 42 -8.66 16.68 12.47
C ALA A 42 -7.91 17.80 11.73
N PRO A 43 -6.96 18.49 12.39
CA PRO A 43 -6.26 19.65 11.82
C PRO A 43 -5.31 19.32 10.67
N TYR A 44 -5.05 18.04 10.44
CA TYR A 44 -4.09 17.58 9.42
C TYR A 44 -4.69 17.58 8.02
N THR A 45 -3.86 17.93 7.04
CA THR A 45 -4.22 17.89 5.62
C THR A 45 -4.08 16.49 5.05
N MET A 46 -4.69 16.25 3.89
CA MET A 46 -4.53 15.00 3.16
C MET A 46 -3.05 14.70 2.84
N LEU A 47 -2.29 15.75 2.50
CA LEU A 47 -0.86 15.62 2.18
C LEU A 47 -0.04 15.18 3.40
N GLU A 48 -0.34 15.69 4.59
CA GLU A 48 0.34 15.30 5.82
C GLU A 48 0.10 13.82 6.15
N TYR A 49 -1.13 13.34 6.00
CA TYR A 49 -1.44 11.91 6.13
C TYR A 49 -0.70 11.07 5.07
N ALA A 50 -0.70 11.54 3.81
CA ALA A 50 -0.03 10.82 2.73
C ALA A 50 1.49 10.71 2.96
N ILE A 51 2.14 11.77 3.42
CA ILE A 51 3.56 11.77 3.76
C ILE A 51 3.85 10.79 4.91
N GLY A 52 3.02 10.79 5.95
CA GLY A 52 3.15 9.85 7.06
C GLY A 52 3.05 8.40 6.61
N HIS A 53 2.07 8.06 5.79
CA HIS A 53 1.92 6.72 5.24
C HIS A 53 3.06 6.34 4.29
N LEU A 54 3.55 7.29 3.49
CA LEU A 54 4.71 7.07 2.61
C LEU A 54 5.97 6.71 3.40
N LEU A 55 6.21 7.40 4.51
CA LEU A 55 7.34 7.10 5.41
C LEU A 55 7.23 5.70 5.99
N ILE A 56 6.05 5.29 6.43
CA ILE A 56 5.81 3.95 6.98
C ILE A 56 6.04 2.87 5.92
N LEU A 57 5.50 3.06 4.72
CA LEU A 57 5.70 2.12 3.61
C LEU A 57 7.18 1.99 3.23
N THR A 58 7.89 3.10 3.15
CA THR A 58 9.32 3.11 2.84
C THR A 58 10.15 2.42 3.93
N LEU A 59 9.85 2.70 5.20
CA LEU A 59 10.50 2.04 6.33
C LEU A 59 10.26 0.53 6.33
N SER A 60 9.04 0.09 6.04
CA SER A 60 8.70 -1.34 5.95
C SER A 60 9.57 -2.05 4.90
N ILE A 61 9.72 -1.45 3.74
CA ILE A 61 10.55 -1.99 2.67
C ILE A 61 12.01 -2.07 3.10
N LEU A 62 12.55 -1.01 3.70
CA LEU A 62 13.94 -0.97 4.15
C LEU A 62 14.23 -2.01 5.24
N ILE A 63 13.37 -2.10 6.24
CA ILE A 63 13.56 -3.03 7.36
C ILE A 63 13.53 -4.48 6.89
N PHE A 64 12.55 -4.86 6.09
CA PHE A 64 12.38 -6.26 5.69
C PHE A 64 13.20 -6.65 4.45
N SER A 65 13.76 -5.70 3.70
CA SER A 65 14.69 -5.99 2.62
C SER A 65 16.01 -6.56 3.12
N ILE A 66 16.45 -6.20 4.31
CA ILE A 66 17.70 -6.70 4.89
C ILE A 66 17.66 -8.23 5.10
N PRO A 67 16.68 -8.81 5.81
CA PRO A 67 16.56 -10.27 5.91
C PRO A 67 16.37 -10.97 4.57
N LEU A 68 15.69 -10.33 3.62
CA LEU A 68 15.53 -10.87 2.27
C LEU A 68 16.89 -10.96 1.55
N MET A 69 17.69 -9.92 1.60
CA MET A 69 19.03 -9.89 0.98
C MET A 69 20.00 -10.87 1.63
N LEU A 70 19.86 -11.13 2.93
CA LEU A 70 20.67 -12.09 3.67
C LEU A 70 20.21 -13.54 3.49
N GLY A 71 19.15 -13.78 2.73
CA GLY A 71 18.60 -15.12 2.50
C GLY A 71 17.85 -15.71 3.69
N ILE A 72 17.58 -14.92 4.75
CA ILE A 72 16.82 -15.35 5.94
C ILE A 72 15.33 -15.43 5.61
N PHE A 73 14.81 -14.49 4.82
CA PHE A 73 13.43 -14.46 4.37
C PHE A 73 13.32 -14.90 2.91
N SER A 74 12.29 -15.71 2.63
CA SER A 74 11.81 -15.91 1.27
C SER A 74 11.04 -14.66 0.78
N GLU A 75 10.82 -14.54 -0.52
CA GLU A 75 10.02 -13.45 -1.09
C GLU A 75 8.60 -13.43 -0.51
N GLN A 76 8.03 -14.59 -0.24
CA GLN A 76 6.70 -14.70 0.37
C GLN A 76 6.68 -14.17 1.80
N LEU A 77 7.68 -14.53 2.63
CA LEU A 77 7.79 -14.02 3.99
C LEU A 77 8.04 -12.52 4.00
N TYR A 78 8.86 -12.01 3.11
CA TYR A 78 9.07 -10.57 2.93
C TYR A 78 7.75 -9.86 2.64
N ALA A 79 6.98 -10.36 1.68
CA ALA A 79 5.70 -9.75 1.32
C ALA A 79 4.71 -9.75 2.50
N ILE A 80 4.58 -10.86 3.21
CA ILE A 80 3.65 -11.00 4.34
C ILE A 80 4.05 -10.06 5.48
N PHE A 81 5.31 -10.09 5.91
CA PHE A 81 5.77 -9.28 7.03
C PHE A 81 5.77 -7.78 6.72
N SER A 82 6.17 -7.38 5.51
CA SER A 82 6.13 -5.97 5.12
C SER A 82 4.70 -5.45 5.03
N LEU A 83 3.76 -6.25 4.55
CA LEU A 83 2.34 -5.91 4.50
C LEU A 83 1.74 -5.77 5.90
N LEU A 84 1.99 -6.73 6.79
CA LEU A 84 1.50 -6.68 8.17
C LEU A 84 2.08 -5.49 8.94
N PHE A 85 3.37 -5.25 8.81
CA PHE A 85 4.06 -4.14 9.46
C PHE A 85 3.52 -2.79 8.97
N SER A 86 3.45 -2.60 7.66
CA SER A 86 2.95 -1.34 7.08
C SER A 86 1.49 -1.10 7.44
N GLY A 87 0.65 -2.13 7.42
CA GLY A 87 -0.76 -2.04 7.81
C GLY A 87 -0.92 -1.65 9.27
N LEU A 88 -0.23 -2.34 10.16
CA LEU A 88 -0.30 -2.07 11.60
C LEU A 88 0.19 -0.65 11.93
N TYR A 89 1.34 -0.25 11.40
CA TYR A 89 1.88 1.08 11.66
C TYR A 89 1.09 2.19 11.00
N SER A 90 0.45 1.95 9.86
CA SER A 90 -0.49 2.91 9.26
C SER A 90 -1.70 3.16 10.15
N ILE A 91 -2.24 2.11 10.76
CA ILE A 91 -3.34 2.23 11.73
C ILE A 91 -2.87 3.01 12.98
N ILE A 92 -1.69 2.69 13.49
CA ILE A 92 -1.11 3.39 14.64
C ILE A 92 -0.85 4.87 14.32
N LEU A 93 -0.36 5.18 13.12
CA LEU A 93 -0.15 6.56 12.67
C LEU A 93 -1.46 7.36 12.73
N ASN A 94 -2.52 6.84 12.14
CA ASN A 94 -3.83 7.50 12.16
C ASN A 94 -4.34 7.70 13.58
N TYR A 95 -4.17 6.70 14.43
CA TYR A 95 -4.53 6.80 15.84
C TYR A 95 -3.76 7.92 16.55
N LYS A 96 -2.45 7.98 16.36
CA LYS A 96 -1.59 8.98 17.00
C LYS A 96 -1.87 10.40 16.52
N MET A 97 -2.15 10.58 15.25
CA MET A 97 -2.47 11.91 14.69
C MET A 97 -3.77 12.48 15.24
N ALA A 98 -4.73 11.64 15.64
CA ALA A 98 -6.01 12.08 16.19
C ALA A 98 -6.18 11.81 17.69
N GLU A 99 -5.11 11.47 18.40
CA GLU A 99 -5.14 11.02 19.81
C GLU A 99 -5.82 12.02 20.75
N ASN A 100 -5.64 13.31 20.51
CA ASN A 100 -6.17 14.38 21.38
C ASN A 100 -7.62 14.80 21.06
N GLU A 101 -8.20 14.32 19.97
CA GLU A 101 -9.48 14.82 19.45
C GLU A 101 -10.65 13.84 19.63
N LEU A 102 -10.37 12.55 19.86
CA LEU A 102 -11.35 11.50 19.86
C LEU A 102 -11.24 10.58 21.08
N ILE A 103 -12.38 10.01 21.47
CA ILE A 103 -12.40 8.93 22.45
C ILE A 103 -11.63 7.72 21.89
N LYS A 104 -10.82 7.10 22.73
CA LYS A 104 -9.86 6.04 22.39
C LYS A 104 -10.44 4.94 21.48
N TRP A 105 -11.60 4.41 21.83
CA TRP A 105 -12.26 3.35 21.06
C TRP A 105 -12.72 3.80 19.68
N LYS A 106 -13.31 5.00 19.61
CA LYS A 106 -13.73 5.60 18.33
C LYS A 106 -12.55 5.89 17.43
N ASN A 107 -11.43 6.33 18.01
CA ASN A 107 -10.21 6.60 17.26
C ASN A 107 -9.62 5.33 16.66
N TRP A 108 -9.54 4.23 17.41
CA TRP A 108 -9.09 2.95 16.88
C TRP A 108 -10.01 2.45 15.75
N GLY A 109 -11.31 2.53 15.94
CA GLY A 109 -12.28 2.16 14.90
C GLY A 109 -12.11 2.98 13.62
N LYS A 110 -11.92 4.30 13.74
CA LYS A 110 -11.66 5.19 12.62
C LYS A 110 -10.33 4.90 11.94
N ALA A 111 -9.28 4.61 12.70
CA ALA A 111 -7.98 4.27 12.17
C ALA A 111 -8.04 2.99 11.31
N MET A 112 -8.71 1.97 11.80
CA MET A 112 -8.94 0.72 11.06
C MET A 112 -9.79 0.95 9.80
N LEU A 113 -10.85 1.75 9.90
CA LEU A 113 -11.72 2.09 8.79
C LEU A 113 -10.97 2.85 7.69
N ALA A 114 -10.15 3.83 8.06
CA ALA A 114 -9.34 4.59 7.11
C ALA A 114 -8.38 3.68 6.35
N TYR A 115 -7.71 2.78 7.04
CA TYR A 115 -6.82 1.80 6.43
C TYR A 115 -7.58 0.85 5.50
N ALA A 116 -8.73 0.34 5.92
CA ALA A 116 -9.55 -0.55 5.11
C ALA A 116 -10.04 0.15 3.82
N ILE A 117 -10.51 1.39 3.91
CA ILE A 117 -10.95 2.17 2.74
C ILE A 117 -9.77 2.40 1.78
N GLY A 118 -8.64 2.88 2.27
CA GLY A 118 -7.45 3.16 1.46
C GLY A 118 -6.92 1.90 0.76
N SER A 119 -6.82 0.80 1.47
CA SER A 119 -6.37 -0.49 0.92
C SER A 119 -7.34 -1.06 -0.11
N THR A 120 -8.64 -0.94 0.12
CA THR A 120 -9.67 -1.41 -0.81
C THR A 120 -9.66 -0.58 -2.09
N LEU A 121 -9.54 0.74 -1.99
CA LEU A 121 -9.41 1.63 -3.15
C LEU A 121 -8.16 1.31 -3.97
N PHE A 122 -7.03 1.09 -3.30
CA PHE A 122 -5.78 0.71 -3.95
C PHE A 122 -5.92 -0.61 -4.70
N SER A 123 -6.45 -1.64 -4.06
CA SER A 123 -6.68 -2.95 -4.68
C SER A 123 -7.63 -2.87 -5.86
N GLY A 124 -8.70 -2.09 -5.75
CA GLY A 124 -9.67 -1.87 -6.83
C GLY A 124 -9.05 -1.16 -8.03
N ILE A 125 -8.31 -0.09 -7.81
CA ILE A 125 -7.63 0.65 -8.88
C ILE A 125 -6.56 -0.21 -9.55
N LEU A 126 -5.75 -0.92 -8.75
CA LEU A 126 -4.71 -1.79 -9.28
C LEU A 126 -5.30 -2.92 -10.10
N GLY A 127 -6.33 -3.58 -9.61
CA GLY A 127 -7.04 -4.64 -10.33
C GLY A 127 -7.66 -4.15 -11.63
N PHE A 128 -8.25 -2.96 -11.62
CA PHE A 128 -8.79 -2.34 -12.84
C PHE A 128 -7.70 -2.05 -13.87
N LEU A 129 -6.59 -1.45 -13.45
CA LEU A 129 -5.48 -1.12 -14.35
C LEU A 129 -4.84 -2.38 -14.95
N PHE A 130 -4.62 -3.41 -14.14
CA PHE A 130 -4.11 -4.69 -14.65
C PHE A 130 -5.11 -5.39 -15.56
N GLY A 131 -6.40 -5.32 -15.27
CA GLY A 131 -7.46 -5.85 -16.12
C GLY A 131 -7.49 -5.18 -17.49
N VAL A 132 -7.39 -3.86 -17.53
CA VAL A 132 -7.33 -3.09 -18.80
C VAL A 132 -6.06 -3.44 -19.57
N TYR A 133 -4.91 -3.46 -18.92
CA TYR A 133 -3.65 -3.83 -19.57
C TYR A 133 -3.72 -5.25 -20.16
N SER A 134 -4.19 -6.21 -19.39
CA SER A 134 -4.37 -7.59 -19.84
C SER A 134 -5.34 -7.70 -21.03
N GLY A 135 -6.43 -6.93 -21.00
CA GLY A 135 -7.39 -6.85 -22.10
C GLY A 135 -6.77 -6.31 -23.39
N PHE A 136 -5.91 -5.29 -23.30
CA PHE A 136 -5.19 -4.74 -24.45
C PHE A 136 -4.16 -5.71 -25.02
N THR A 137 -3.42 -6.40 -24.18
CA THR A 137 -2.39 -7.36 -24.61
C THR A 137 -2.99 -8.63 -25.24
N HIS A 138 -4.21 -9.02 -24.86
CA HIS A 138 -4.90 -10.17 -25.45
C HIS A 138 -5.52 -9.92 -26.83
N LYS A 139 -5.75 -8.65 -27.18
CA LYS A 139 -6.34 -8.27 -28.49
C LYS A 139 -5.31 -8.09 -29.61
N ILE A 140 -4.06 -8.14 -29.27
CA ILE A 140 -2.94 -8.04 -30.21
C ILE A 140 -2.30 -9.42 -30.40
#